data_bca1437fa2d2e369cca422d61d9ab4c7
#
_entry.id   bca1437fa2d2e369cca422d61d9ab4c7
#
_cell.length_a   1.000
_cell.length_b   1.000
_cell.length_c   1.000
_cell.angle_alpha   90.00
_cell.angle_beta   90.00
_cell.angle_gamma   90.00
#
_symmetry.space_group_name_H-M   'P 1'
#
loop_
_entity.id
_entity.type
_entity.pdbx_description
1 polymer ?
#
loop_
_entity_poly.entity_id
_entity_poly.type
_entity_poly.pdbx_seq_one_letter_code
_entity_poly.pdbx_strand_id
1 'polypeptide(L)'
;MKKKTTRKKSTQKKTDLIKTDKSTGNGAKAKDLSSDTALVKYDPLQRYLAEISKYKLLTREQEIELGKKVQEEGDSESAYIMVTANLRLVVKIALEFQRVWMQNLLDLIQEGNIGLMQAVQKFDPYKNVKFSYYASFWIKAYILKFIMDNWRLVKIGTTQGQRKLFFKLKKEKQKLIDQGFDPKPKLLSERLGVSEREIIDMDQRLDGWDVSLDAPLKDDSDTERIDFINTDAESTEDQVAKKEIEALLHNKIEEFKKTMTLRELEIF
;
A
#
# COMPACT_ATOMS: atom_id res chain seq x y z
N MET A 1 42.69 -15.64 44.17
CA MET A 1 43.88 -15.34 43.31
C MET A 1 43.37 -14.39 42.24
N LYS A 2 43.49 -13.07 42.37
CA LYS A 2 44.58 -12.14 41.97
C LYS A 2 45.05 -12.33 40.51
N LYS A 3 44.74 -11.34 39.64
CA LYS A 3 45.52 -10.34 38.94
C LYS A 3 44.65 -9.70 37.89
N LYS A 4 44.24 -8.42 37.86
CA LYS A 4 44.89 -7.10 37.72
C LYS A 4 46.02 -7.04 36.68
N THR A 5 45.82 -6.23 35.65
CA THR A 5 46.75 -5.22 35.10
C THR A 5 46.08 -4.54 33.90
N THR A 6 45.71 -3.32 33.92
CA THR A 6 46.31 -1.96 33.85
C THR A 6 46.93 -1.53 32.50
N ARG A 7 46.40 -0.37 31.99
CA ARG A 7 47.15 0.84 31.51
C ARG A 7 47.64 0.81 30.05
N LYS A 8 47.51 1.87 29.24
CA LYS A 8 47.90 3.29 29.25
C LYS A 8 47.30 3.94 27.97
N LYS A 9 46.73 5.10 27.93
CA LYS A 9 47.16 6.51 27.90
C LYS A 9 48.32 6.83 26.93
N SER A 10 48.04 7.81 26.09
CA SER A 10 48.83 9.00 25.69
C SER A 10 48.67 9.25 24.16
N THR A 11 48.69 10.43 23.58
CA THR A 11 49.11 11.75 24.04
C THR A 11 48.68 12.79 22.99
N GLN A 12 48.34 13.96 23.45
CA GLN A 12 48.26 15.24 22.75
C GLN A 12 49.57 15.62 21.99
N LYS A 13 49.42 16.53 21.00
CA LYS A 13 50.21 17.75 20.73
C LYS A 13 50.01 18.13 19.27
N LYS A 14 49.97 19.34 18.83
CA LYS A 14 50.15 20.72 19.23
C LYS A 14 49.98 21.56 17.96
N THR A 15 49.20 22.63 18.05
CA THR A 15 49.48 24.05 17.71
C THR A 15 50.65 24.36 16.78
N ASP A 16 50.39 25.21 15.74
CA ASP A 16 50.97 26.55 15.65
C ASP A 16 50.40 27.31 14.43
N LEU A 17 49.84 28.42 14.68
CA LEU A 17 49.92 29.82 14.31
C LEU A 17 50.93 30.21 13.21
N ILE A 18 50.46 30.89 12.13
CA ILE A 18 51.18 32.01 11.53
C ILE A 18 50.16 33.08 11.12
N LYS A 19 50.38 34.28 11.66
CA LYS A 19 49.77 35.61 11.31
C LYS A 19 50.65 36.26 10.26
N THR A 20 50.02 37.26 9.63
CA THR A 20 50.51 38.47 8.89
C THR A 20 50.14 38.45 7.43
N ASP A 21 49.75 39.51 6.73
CA ASP A 21 49.55 40.94 7.07
C ASP A 21 48.66 41.59 5.99
N LYS A 22 48.20 42.78 6.28
CA LYS A 22 47.37 43.69 5.50
C LYS A 22 47.99 44.11 4.16
N SER A 23 47.17 44.28 3.12
CA SER A 23 47.27 45.49 2.30
C SER A 23 45.92 45.79 1.56
N THR A 24 45.57 47.03 1.65
CA THR A 24 44.48 47.80 1.11
C THR A 24 44.38 47.78 -0.43
N GLY A 25 43.15 47.63 -0.96
CA GLY A 25 42.83 47.92 -2.35
C GLY A 25 41.34 48.06 -2.57
N ASN A 26 40.89 49.31 -2.72
CA ASN A 26 39.54 49.67 -3.11
C ASN A 26 39.19 49.12 -4.49
N GLY A 27 38.11 48.38 -4.59
CA GLY A 27 37.50 47.95 -5.85
C GLY A 27 36.02 47.68 -5.66
N ALA A 28 35.16 48.40 -6.37
CA ALA A 28 33.72 48.40 -6.30
C ALA A 28 33.12 47.01 -6.28
N LYS A 29 32.28 46.77 -5.28
CA LYS A 29 31.47 45.54 -5.13
C LYS A 29 30.36 45.52 -6.16
N ALA A 30 30.53 44.73 -7.22
CA ALA A 30 29.39 44.11 -7.88
C ALA A 30 28.78 43.13 -6.86
N LYS A 31 27.54 43.36 -6.45
CA LYS A 31 26.77 42.39 -5.67
C LYS A 31 26.48 41.21 -6.57
N ASP A 32 27.24 40.15 -6.46
CA ASP A 32 26.85 38.82 -6.88
C ASP A 32 25.64 38.39 -6.02
N LEU A 33 24.46 38.57 -6.59
CA LEU A 33 23.23 37.94 -6.18
C LEU A 33 23.27 36.48 -6.68
N SER A 34 24.23 35.71 -6.24
CA SER A 34 24.06 34.25 -6.20
C SER A 34 23.10 33.97 -5.04
N SER A 35 21.82 34.14 -5.28
CA SER A 35 20.81 33.50 -4.46
C SER A 35 20.99 31.99 -4.63
N ASP A 36 21.77 31.39 -3.74
CA ASP A 36 21.60 30.02 -3.36
C ASP A 36 20.16 29.86 -2.81
N THR A 37 19.20 29.83 -3.73
CA THR A 37 17.94 29.18 -3.50
C THR A 37 18.29 27.70 -3.39
N ALA A 38 18.86 27.33 -2.24
CA ALA A 38 18.80 25.97 -1.79
C ALA A 38 17.34 25.53 -2.01
N LEU A 39 17.13 24.63 -2.97
CA LEU A 39 15.87 23.95 -3.17
C LEU A 39 15.56 23.29 -1.84
N VAL A 40 14.88 24.00 -0.96
CA VAL A 40 14.35 23.44 0.28
C VAL A 40 13.51 22.27 -0.18
N LYS A 41 14.00 21.09 0.06
CA LYS A 41 13.32 19.84 -0.25
C LYS A 41 12.05 19.86 0.59
N TYR A 42 10.98 20.44 0.03
CA TYR A 42 9.69 20.51 0.69
C TYR A 42 9.20 19.09 0.87
N ASP A 43 9.31 18.58 2.07
CA ASP A 43 8.65 17.34 2.46
C ASP A 43 7.13 17.60 2.49
N PRO A 44 6.35 17.01 1.55
CA PRO A 44 4.91 17.22 1.47
C PRO A 44 4.20 16.87 2.78
N LEU A 45 4.72 15.89 3.52
CA LEU A 45 4.18 15.47 4.80
C LEU A 45 4.33 16.57 5.86
N GLN A 46 5.51 17.17 5.96
CA GLN A 46 5.77 18.24 6.93
C GLN A 46 4.87 19.45 6.65
N ARG A 47 4.70 19.81 5.38
CA ARG A 47 3.80 20.89 4.96
C ARG A 47 2.36 20.61 5.38
N TYR A 48 1.86 19.39 5.11
CA TYR A 48 0.52 18.97 5.51
C TYR A 48 0.34 19.03 7.02
N LEU A 49 1.29 18.51 7.79
CA LEU A 49 1.25 18.52 9.27
C LEU A 49 1.24 19.95 9.82
N ALA A 50 2.02 20.86 9.24
CA ALA A 50 2.02 22.26 9.62
C ALA A 50 0.68 22.95 9.33
N GLU A 51 0.03 22.59 8.22
CA GLU A 51 -1.27 23.12 7.83
C GLU A 51 -2.39 22.66 8.78
N ILE A 52 -2.48 21.37 9.02
CA ILE A 52 -3.52 20.81 9.91
C ILE A 52 -3.37 21.28 11.37
N SER A 53 -2.17 21.66 11.78
CA SER A 53 -1.93 22.16 13.15
C SER A 53 -2.62 23.50 13.44
N LYS A 54 -2.94 24.29 12.39
CA LYS A 54 -3.60 25.59 12.50
C LYS A 54 -5.08 25.48 12.90
N TYR A 55 -5.72 24.36 12.63
CA TYR A 55 -7.13 24.16 12.96
C TYR A 55 -7.33 23.86 14.44
N LYS A 56 -8.31 24.55 15.05
CA LYS A 56 -8.66 24.36 16.48
C LYS A 56 -9.46 23.08 16.66
N LEU A 57 -9.26 22.44 17.80
CA LEU A 57 -10.09 21.30 18.19
C LEU A 57 -11.48 21.78 18.63
N LEU A 58 -12.51 21.03 18.28
CA LEU A 58 -13.88 21.32 18.70
C LEU A 58 -14.20 20.81 20.10
N THR A 59 -15.05 21.52 20.81
CA THR A 59 -15.67 21.02 22.05
C THR A 59 -16.81 20.08 21.71
N ARG A 60 -17.29 19.30 22.67
CA ARG A 60 -18.41 18.37 22.46
C ARG A 60 -19.69 19.09 22.05
N GLU A 61 -19.97 20.24 22.66
CA GLU A 61 -21.13 21.07 22.34
C GLU A 61 -21.09 21.55 20.89
N GLN A 62 -19.91 22.01 20.44
CA GLN A 62 -19.67 22.42 19.06
C GLN A 62 -19.81 21.25 18.07
N GLU A 63 -19.28 20.05 18.43
CA GLU A 63 -19.47 18.84 17.60
C GLU A 63 -20.94 18.52 17.37
N ILE A 64 -21.77 18.66 18.41
CA ILE A 64 -23.21 18.39 18.36
C ILE A 64 -23.94 19.47 17.53
N GLU A 65 -23.64 20.74 17.77
CA GLU A 65 -24.25 21.86 17.05
C GLU A 65 -23.97 21.79 15.54
N LEU A 66 -22.68 21.63 15.18
CA LEU A 66 -22.28 21.47 13.79
C LEU A 66 -22.87 20.19 13.16
N GLY A 67 -22.88 19.09 13.92
CA GLY A 67 -23.48 17.84 13.47
C GLY A 67 -24.98 17.96 13.14
N LYS A 68 -25.72 18.74 13.92
CA LYS A 68 -27.14 19.05 13.63
C LYS A 68 -27.30 19.83 12.34
N LYS A 69 -26.51 20.88 12.14
CA LYS A 69 -26.56 21.69 10.91
C LYS A 69 -26.22 20.86 9.66
N VAL A 70 -25.24 19.96 9.79
CA VAL A 70 -24.90 19.04 8.68
C VAL A 70 -26.04 18.06 8.39
N GLN A 71 -26.70 17.52 9.41
CA GLN A 71 -27.72 16.51 9.23
C GLN A 71 -29.08 17.10 8.80
N GLU A 72 -29.47 18.27 9.33
CA GLU A 72 -30.77 18.88 9.10
C GLU A 72 -30.79 19.81 7.89
N GLU A 73 -29.73 20.60 7.71
CA GLU A 73 -29.62 21.63 6.68
C GLU A 73 -28.70 21.23 5.51
N GLY A 74 -27.91 20.16 5.65
CA GLY A 74 -26.89 19.79 4.66
C GLY A 74 -25.77 20.82 4.54
N ASP A 75 -25.50 21.60 5.61
CA ASP A 75 -24.56 22.71 5.57
C ASP A 75 -23.13 22.25 5.32
N SER A 76 -22.61 22.62 4.15
CA SER A 76 -21.26 22.28 3.71
C SER A 76 -20.17 22.99 4.53
N GLU A 77 -20.43 24.17 5.07
CA GLU A 77 -19.46 24.91 5.87
C GLU A 77 -19.27 24.27 7.22
N SER A 78 -20.37 23.88 7.89
CA SER A 78 -20.32 23.10 9.14
C SER A 78 -19.62 21.75 8.94
N ALA A 79 -19.87 21.07 7.82
CA ALA A 79 -19.18 19.83 7.47
C ALA A 79 -17.66 20.05 7.30
N TYR A 80 -17.26 21.13 6.61
CA TYR A 80 -15.86 21.49 6.42
C TYR A 80 -15.16 21.74 7.76
N ILE A 81 -15.79 22.49 8.68
CA ILE A 81 -15.25 22.75 10.01
C ILE A 81 -15.08 21.45 10.81
N MET A 82 -16.06 20.54 10.74
CA MET A 82 -15.99 19.24 11.41
C MET A 82 -14.84 18.37 10.87
N VAL A 83 -14.65 18.35 9.54
CA VAL A 83 -13.54 17.60 8.90
C VAL A 83 -12.19 18.18 9.31
N THR A 84 -11.98 19.48 9.10
CA THR A 84 -10.69 20.15 9.32
C THR A 84 -10.22 20.07 10.76
N ALA A 85 -11.13 20.21 11.73
CA ALA A 85 -10.82 20.06 13.16
C ALA A 85 -10.36 18.65 13.55
N ASN A 86 -10.73 17.63 12.76
CA ASN A 86 -10.44 16.23 13.07
C ASN A 86 -9.36 15.58 12.19
N LEU A 87 -8.70 16.33 11.27
CA LEU A 87 -7.61 15.80 10.43
C LEU A 87 -6.45 15.22 11.24
N ARG A 88 -6.17 15.78 12.42
CA ARG A 88 -5.13 15.27 13.33
C ARG A 88 -5.42 13.85 13.82
N LEU A 89 -6.72 13.49 13.98
CA LEU A 89 -7.11 12.13 14.34
C LEU A 89 -6.77 11.14 13.22
N VAL A 90 -6.97 11.55 11.95
CA VAL A 90 -6.62 10.72 10.79
C VAL A 90 -5.13 10.42 10.77
N VAL A 91 -4.28 11.44 10.96
CA VAL A 91 -2.82 11.26 11.00
C VAL A 91 -2.41 10.27 12.10
N LYS A 92 -3.00 10.41 13.30
CA LYS A 92 -2.71 9.49 14.41
C LYS A 92 -3.02 8.05 14.04
N ILE A 93 -4.18 7.80 13.44
CA ILE A 93 -4.61 6.46 13.05
C ILE A 93 -3.74 5.94 11.89
N ALA A 94 -3.45 6.77 10.88
CA ALA A 94 -2.61 6.38 9.74
C ALA A 94 -1.20 5.96 10.17
N LEU A 95 -0.61 6.64 11.15
CA LEU A 95 0.70 6.28 11.72
C LEU A 95 0.69 4.89 12.40
N GLU A 96 -0.42 4.48 13.01
CA GLU A 96 -0.56 3.14 13.59
C GLU A 96 -0.47 2.05 12.50
N PHE A 97 -1.08 2.32 11.33
CA PHE A 97 -1.07 1.39 10.20
C PHE A 97 0.22 1.41 9.39
N GLN A 98 0.87 2.56 9.23
CA GLN A 98 2.13 2.69 8.50
C GLN A 98 3.22 1.74 9.02
N ARG A 99 3.31 1.59 10.34
CA ARG A 99 4.33 0.74 10.99
C ARG A 99 4.25 -0.73 10.57
N VAL A 100 3.09 -1.19 10.13
CA VAL A 100 2.82 -2.62 9.92
C VAL A 100 2.64 -2.95 8.44
N TRP A 101 2.04 -2.04 7.66
CA TRP A 101 1.49 -2.41 6.36
C TRP A 101 2.07 -1.67 5.16
N MET A 102 2.35 -0.37 5.26
CA MET A 102 2.75 0.43 4.11
C MET A 102 3.79 1.49 4.47
N GLN A 103 4.65 1.82 3.51
CA GLN A 103 5.66 2.87 3.66
C GLN A 103 5.11 4.27 3.34
N ASN A 104 4.13 4.40 2.45
CA ASN A 104 3.58 5.70 2.06
C ASN A 104 2.48 6.17 3.02
N LEU A 105 2.88 7.04 3.96
CA LEU A 105 1.96 7.60 4.96
C LEU A 105 0.95 8.57 4.35
N LEU A 106 1.32 9.34 3.32
CA LEU A 106 0.42 10.34 2.73
C LEU A 106 -0.82 9.70 2.11
N ASP A 107 -0.65 8.56 1.42
CA ASP A 107 -1.78 7.85 0.82
C ASP A 107 -2.74 7.33 1.89
N LEU A 108 -2.19 6.78 2.99
CA LEU A 108 -3.01 6.34 4.12
C LEU A 108 -3.78 7.49 4.76
N ILE A 109 -3.17 8.67 4.86
CA ILE A 109 -3.81 9.87 5.37
C ILE A 109 -4.96 10.29 4.44
N GLN A 110 -4.73 10.33 3.11
CA GLN A 110 -5.78 10.75 2.17
C GLN A 110 -6.98 9.80 2.18
N GLU A 111 -6.73 8.50 2.18
CA GLU A 111 -7.81 7.52 2.32
C GLU A 111 -8.54 7.64 3.67
N GLY A 112 -7.80 7.89 4.75
CA GLY A 112 -8.37 8.18 6.05
C GLY A 112 -9.22 9.46 6.06
N ASN A 113 -8.83 10.50 5.31
CA ASN A 113 -9.60 11.74 5.15
C ASN A 113 -10.93 11.47 4.42
N ILE A 114 -10.94 10.61 3.39
CA ILE A 114 -12.17 10.18 2.73
C ILE A 114 -13.08 9.47 3.74
N GLY A 115 -12.52 8.58 4.58
CA GLY A 115 -13.25 7.94 5.67
C GLY A 115 -13.82 8.93 6.68
N LEU A 116 -13.06 9.98 7.04
CA LEU A 116 -13.51 11.04 7.93
C LEU A 116 -14.67 11.84 7.32
N MET A 117 -14.61 12.19 6.03
CA MET A 117 -15.72 12.86 5.34
C MET A 117 -17.01 12.03 5.35
N GLN A 118 -16.88 10.73 5.10
CA GLN A 118 -18.02 9.81 5.22
C GLN A 118 -18.58 9.72 6.65
N ALA A 119 -17.70 9.79 7.65
CA ALA A 119 -18.13 9.84 9.05
C ALA A 119 -18.93 11.10 9.36
N VAL A 120 -18.52 12.28 8.86
CA VAL A 120 -19.23 13.55 9.06
C VAL A 120 -20.63 13.48 8.44
N GLN A 121 -20.76 12.97 7.21
CA GLN A 121 -22.04 12.86 6.51
C GLN A 121 -23.04 11.93 7.22
N LYS A 122 -22.54 10.89 7.90
CA LYS A 122 -23.38 9.85 8.54
C LYS A 122 -23.42 9.96 10.06
N PHE A 123 -22.86 11.02 10.61
CA PHE A 123 -22.84 11.24 12.05
C PHE A 123 -24.23 11.63 12.56
N ASP A 124 -24.70 10.93 13.60
CA ASP A 124 -25.94 11.23 14.29
C ASP A 124 -25.61 11.93 15.63
N PRO A 125 -25.85 13.25 15.73
CA PRO A 125 -25.55 14.02 16.93
C PRO A 125 -26.45 13.70 18.11
N TYR A 126 -27.58 13.02 17.87
CA TYR A 126 -28.55 12.66 18.92
C TYR A 126 -28.19 11.38 19.68
N LYS A 127 -27.26 10.57 19.09
CA LYS A 127 -26.74 9.37 19.72
C LYS A 127 -25.61 9.69 20.67
N ASN A 128 -25.74 10.24 21.73
CA ASN A 128 -24.76 10.57 22.81
C ASN A 128 -23.34 9.94 22.70
N VAL A 129 -22.79 9.82 21.48
CA VAL A 129 -21.48 9.28 21.14
C VAL A 129 -20.58 10.43 20.71
N LYS A 130 -19.31 10.43 21.16
CA LYS A 130 -18.32 11.42 20.72
C LYS A 130 -17.98 11.21 19.25
N PHE A 131 -17.95 12.30 18.48
CA PHE A 131 -17.66 12.24 17.04
C PHE A 131 -16.32 11.55 16.73
N SER A 132 -15.26 11.86 17.46
CA SER A 132 -13.94 11.27 17.25
C SER A 132 -13.92 9.73 17.40
N TYR A 133 -14.74 9.18 18.32
CA TYR A 133 -14.88 7.73 18.47
C TYR A 133 -15.59 7.12 17.26
N TYR A 134 -16.72 7.70 16.85
CA TYR A 134 -17.45 7.26 15.66
C TYR A 134 -16.61 7.36 14.38
N ALA A 135 -15.94 8.48 14.15
CA ALA A 135 -15.10 8.72 13.00
C ALA A 135 -13.92 7.73 12.92
N SER A 136 -13.38 7.32 14.06
CA SER A 136 -12.26 6.37 14.08
C SER A 136 -12.57 5.04 13.40
N PHE A 137 -13.81 4.56 13.46
CA PHE A 137 -14.23 3.33 12.77
C PHE A 137 -14.25 3.51 11.25
N TRP A 138 -14.76 4.65 10.76
CA TRP A 138 -14.76 4.97 9.35
C TRP A 138 -13.35 5.13 8.80
N ILE A 139 -12.52 5.92 9.48
CA ILE A 139 -11.11 6.13 9.10
C ILE A 139 -10.38 4.78 9.00
N LYS A 140 -10.49 3.93 10.03
CA LYS A 140 -9.87 2.60 10.02
C LYS A 140 -10.40 1.72 8.90
N ALA A 141 -11.70 1.74 8.63
CA ALA A 141 -12.31 0.94 7.58
C ALA A 141 -11.80 1.32 6.19
N TYR A 142 -11.67 2.63 5.90
CA TYR A 142 -11.15 3.12 4.63
C TYR A 142 -9.66 2.82 4.47
N ILE A 143 -8.85 3.06 5.49
CA ILE A 143 -7.42 2.72 5.47
C ILE A 143 -7.22 1.21 5.26
N LEU A 144 -7.95 0.36 5.98
CA LEU A 144 -7.84 -1.09 5.84
C LEU A 144 -8.27 -1.57 4.45
N LYS A 145 -9.33 -0.97 3.89
CA LYS A 145 -9.76 -1.24 2.52
C LYS A 145 -8.66 -0.87 1.52
N PHE A 146 -8.10 0.32 1.64
CA PHE A 146 -7.03 0.79 0.78
C PHE A 146 -5.79 -0.11 0.83
N ILE A 147 -5.35 -0.48 2.05
CA ILE A 147 -4.22 -1.41 2.24
C ILE A 147 -4.48 -2.72 1.50
N MET A 148 -5.68 -3.29 1.66
CA MET A 148 -6.00 -4.56 1.03
C MET A 148 -6.08 -4.47 -0.49
N ASP A 149 -6.59 -3.35 -1.01
CA ASP A 149 -6.75 -3.12 -2.44
C ASP A 149 -5.41 -2.83 -3.15
N ASN A 150 -4.43 -2.27 -2.43
CA ASN A 150 -3.13 -1.83 -2.95
C ASN A 150 -1.92 -2.63 -2.40
N TRP A 151 -2.17 -3.77 -1.75
CA TRP A 151 -1.09 -4.58 -1.18
C TRP A 151 -0.15 -5.17 -2.23
N ARG A 152 -0.70 -5.53 -3.39
CA ARG A 152 -0.02 -6.17 -4.51
C ARG A 152 -0.55 -5.63 -5.83
N LEU A 153 0.22 -5.82 -6.92
CA LEU A 153 -0.22 -5.56 -8.29
C LEU A 153 -1.57 -6.25 -8.59
N VAL A 154 -1.70 -7.50 -8.18
CA VAL A 154 -2.95 -8.26 -8.27
C VAL A 154 -3.68 -8.18 -6.94
N LYS A 155 -4.91 -7.67 -6.96
CA LYS A 155 -5.74 -7.51 -5.78
C LYS A 155 -5.93 -8.84 -5.05
N ILE A 156 -5.62 -8.83 -3.75
CA ILE A 156 -5.79 -9.96 -2.84
C ILE A 156 -7.03 -9.72 -1.96
N GLY A 157 -7.77 -10.79 -1.64
CA GLY A 157 -8.86 -10.67 -0.67
C GLY A 157 -10.19 -10.24 -1.27
N THR A 158 -10.59 -10.86 -2.36
CA THR A 158 -11.90 -10.62 -3.01
C THR A 158 -13.06 -11.21 -2.21
N THR A 159 -12.88 -12.38 -1.58
CA THR A 159 -13.91 -13.03 -0.76
C THR A 159 -13.84 -12.59 0.72
N GLN A 160 -14.93 -12.81 1.45
CA GLN A 160 -14.99 -12.49 2.88
C GLN A 160 -13.99 -13.34 3.69
N GLY A 161 -13.81 -14.60 3.33
CA GLY A 161 -12.81 -15.50 3.95
C GLY A 161 -11.38 -14.99 3.75
N GLN A 162 -11.04 -14.62 2.52
CA GLN A 162 -9.72 -14.05 2.17
C GLN A 162 -9.43 -12.74 2.90
N ARG A 163 -10.43 -11.83 3.04
CA ARG A 163 -10.28 -10.60 3.83
C ARG A 163 -9.98 -10.90 5.30
N LYS A 164 -10.68 -11.88 5.87
CA LYS A 164 -10.45 -12.32 7.25
C LYS A 164 -9.03 -12.87 7.41
N LEU A 165 -8.58 -13.70 6.46
CA LEU A 165 -7.24 -14.27 6.46
C LEU A 165 -6.16 -13.21 6.32
N PHE A 166 -6.32 -12.23 5.42
CA PHE A 166 -5.35 -11.16 5.21
C PHE A 166 -4.93 -10.48 6.52
N PHE A 167 -5.89 -10.16 7.39
CA PHE A 167 -5.59 -9.46 8.64
C PHE A 167 -5.26 -10.37 9.82
N LYS A 168 -5.75 -11.61 9.80
CA LYS A 168 -5.67 -12.49 10.99
C LYS A 168 -4.69 -13.64 10.85
N LEU A 169 -4.38 -14.10 9.63
CA LEU A 169 -3.58 -15.31 9.41
C LEU A 169 -2.21 -15.22 10.08
N LYS A 170 -1.45 -14.16 9.80
CA LYS A 170 -0.11 -13.97 10.37
C LYS A 170 -0.14 -13.87 11.89
N LYS A 171 -1.14 -13.19 12.45
CA LYS A 171 -1.30 -13.05 13.90
C LYS A 171 -1.66 -14.37 14.58
N GLU A 172 -2.53 -15.18 13.99
CA GLU A 172 -2.91 -16.47 14.54
C GLU A 172 -1.80 -17.50 14.39
N LYS A 173 -1.04 -17.47 13.29
CA LYS A 173 0.20 -18.26 13.14
C LYS A 173 1.19 -17.95 14.27
N GLN A 174 1.46 -16.67 14.50
CA GLN A 174 2.40 -16.25 15.54
C GLN A 174 1.94 -16.71 16.94
N LYS A 175 0.64 -16.57 17.25
CA LYS A 175 0.11 -17.04 18.53
C LYS A 175 0.25 -18.54 18.72
N LEU A 176 0.10 -19.34 17.65
CA LEU A 176 0.31 -20.79 17.73
C LEU A 176 1.77 -21.13 18.03
N ILE A 177 2.69 -20.46 17.35
CA ILE A 177 4.13 -20.60 17.57
C ILE A 177 4.50 -20.21 19.00
N ASP A 178 3.99 -19.08 19.49
CA ASP A 178 4.22 -18.61 20.87
C ASP A 178 3.67 -19.59 21.92
N GLN A 179 2.62 -20.35 21.57
CA GLN A 179 2.05 -21.42 22.40
C GLN A 179 2.78 -22.76 22.25
N GLY A 180 3.82 -22.85 21.41
CA GLY A 180 4.57 -24.07 21.15
C GLY A 180 3.91 -25.06 20.19
N PHE A 181 2.85 -24.62 19.46
CA PHE A 181 2.17 -25.44 18.48
C PHE A 181 2.66 -25.13 17.06
N ASP A 182 2.79 -26.17 16.23
CA ASP A 182 3.04 -26.02 14.81
C ASP A 182 1.78 -25.44 14.11
N PRO A 183 1.88 -24.32 13.36
CA PRO A 183 0.75 -23.66 12.73
C PRO A 183 0.25 -24.40 11.48
N LYS A 184 -0.23 -25.63 11.65
CA LYS A 184 -0.79 -26.43 10.56
C LYS A 184 -2.07 -25.83 10.00
N PRO A 185 -2.31 -25.92 8.66
CA PRO A 185 -3.51 -25.38 8.01
C PRO A 185 -4.81 -25.84 8.66
N LYS A 186 -4.89 -27.09 9.11
CA LYS A 186 -6.06 -27.66 9.78
C LYS A 186 -6.41 -26.91 11.08
N LEU A 187 -5.42 -26.68 11.95
CA LEU A 187 -5.60 -25.94 13.21
C LEU A 187 -6.03 -24.50 12.97
N LEU A 188 -5.46 -23.86 11.93
CA LEU A 188 -5.83 -22.50 11.53
C LEU A 188 -7.25 -22.46 10.96
N SER A 189 -7.66 -23.49 10.19
CA SER A 189 -9.01 -23.64 9.66
C SER A 189 -10.06 -23.68 10.77
N GLU A 190 -9.85 -24.50 11.79
CA GLU A 190 -10.74 -24.61 12.95
C GLU A 190 -10.84 -23.27 13.72
N ARG A 191 -9.71 -22.57 13.95
CA ARG A 191 -9.71 -21.27 14.66
C ARG A 191 -10.30 -20.13 13.87
N LEU A 192 -10.05 -20.09 12.57
CA LEU A 192 -10.47 -19.01 11.71
C LEU A 192 -11.82 -19.27 11.04
N GLY A 193 -12.34 -20.51 11.03
CA GLY A 193 -13.59 -20.85 10.38
C GLY A 193 -13.56 -20.59 8.86
N VAL A 194 -12.45 -20.99 8.23
CA VAL A 194 -12.18 -20.82 6.79
C VAL A 194 -11.61 -22.14 6.29
N SER A 195 -11.81 -22.51 5.01
CA SER A 195 -11.31 -23.78 4.48
C SER A 195 -9.78 -23.87 4.48
N GLU A 196 -9.25 -25.08 4.60
CA GLU A 196 -7.79 -25.33 4.58
C GLU A 196 -7.16 -24.85 3.26
N ARG A 197 -7.85 -25.03 2.14
CA ARG A 197 -7.39 -24.57 0.81
C ARG A 197 -7.22 -23.06 0.77
N GLU A 198 -8.21 -22.30 1.26
CA GLU A 198 -8.11 -20.84 1.30
C GLU A 198 -6.96 -20.35 2.19
N ILE A 199 -6.64 -21.10 3.26
CA ILE A 199 -5.49 -20.77 4.11
C ILE A 199 -4.18 -21.00 3.37
N ILE A 200 -4.02 -22.14 2.70
CA ILE A 200 -2.81 -22.46 1.93
C ILE A 200 -2.63 -21.45 0.79
N ASP A 201 -3.68 -21.19 0.01
CA ASP A 201 -3.65 -20.20 -1.08
C ASP A 201 -3.30 -18.80 -0.59
N MET A 202 -3.89 -18.39 0.54
CA MET A 202 -3.65 -17.08 1.10
C MET A 202 -2.25 -16.95 1.70
N ASP A 203 -1.76 -18.00 2.30
CA ASP A 203 -0.41 -18.09 2.84
C ASP A 203 0.64 -17.92 1.75
N GLN A 204 0.52 -18.66 0.66
CA GLN A 204 1.39 -18.52 -0.52
C GLN A 204 1.36 -17.10 -1.10
N ARG A 205 0.15 -16.49 -1.15
CA ARG A 205 0.00 -15.11 -1.65
C ARG A 205 0.61 -14.06 -0.74
N LEU A 206 0.65 -14.28 0.57
CA LEU A 206 1.18 -13.33 1.55
C LEU A 206 2.70 -13.48 1.78
N ASP A 207 3.27 -14.62 1.46
CA ASP A 207 4.64 -14.98 1.86
C ASP A 207 5.73 -14.37 0.96
N GLY A 208 5.47 -14.18 -0.34
CA GLY A 208 6.44 -13.61 -1.29
C GLY A 208 6.11 -12.16 -1.67
N TRP A 209 7.09 -11.35 -2.05
CA TRP A 209 6.90 -10.07 -2.73
C TRP A 209 6.80 -10.27 -4.24
N ASP A 210 6.14 -9.32 -4.93
CA ASP A 210 6.14 -9.31 -6.39
C ASP A 210 7.58 -9.15 -6.88
N VAL A 211 7.99 -9.99 -7.82
CA VAL A 211 9.35 -10.04 -8.31
C VAL A 211 9.41 -9.29 -9.65
N SER A 212 10.39 -8.41 -9.84
CA SER A 212 10.60 -7.76 -11.12
C SER A 212 11.06 -8.77 -12.17
N LEU A 213 10.41 -8.75 -13.34
CA LEU A 213 10.80 -9.57 -14.49
C LEU A 213 12.07 -9.03 -15.17
N ASP A 214 12.30 -7.71 -15.09
CA ASP A 214 13.49 -7.04 -15.62
C ASP A 214 14.73 -7.21 -14.73
N ALA A 215 14.59 -7.87 -13.58
CA ALA A 215 15.72 -8.11 -12.71
C ALA A 215 16.64 -9.18 -13.27
N PRO A 216 17.98 -8.93 -13.33
CA PRO A 216 18.93 -9.91 -13.79
C PRO A 216 18.90 -11.17 -12.91
N LEU A 217 19.17 -12.31 -13.50
CA LEU A 217 19.13 -13.60 -12.79
C LEU A 217 20.31 -13.74 -11.82
N LYS A 218 21.45 -13.16 -12.17
CA LYS A 218 22.69 -13.07 -11.37
C LYS A 218 23.27 -11.68 -11.54
N ASP A 219 24.03 -11.23 -10.56
CA ASP A 219 24.62 -9.88 -10.53
C ASP A 219 25.52 -9.54 -11.74
N ASP A 220 26.06 -10.56 -12.46
CA ASP A 220 26.93 -10.40 -13.63
C ASP A 220 26.31 -10.93 -14.93
N SER A 221 25.01 -11.20 -15.00
CA SER A 221 24.39 -11.71 -16.25
C SER A 221 23.48 -10.66 -16.87
N ASP A 222 23.62 -10.49 -18.19
CA ASP A 222 22.71 -9.67 -19.02
C ASP A 222 21.34 -10.36 -19.24
N THR A 223 21.15 -11.57 -18.70
CA THR A 223 19.93 -12.35 -18.88
C THR A 223 18.89 -11.96 -17.83
N GLU A 224 17.77 -11.49 -18.26
CA GLU A 224 16.64 -11.10 -17.40
C GLU A 224 15.74 -12.30 -17.07
N ARG A 225 14.95 -12.17 -16.03
CA ARG A 225 13.98 -13.23 -15.64
C ARG A 225 12.88 -13.43 -16.69
N ILE A 226 12.56 -12.40 -17.45
CA ILE A 226 11.56 -12.47 -18.52
C ILE A 226 11.95 -13.45 -19.61
N ASP A 227 13.26 -13.61 -19.88
CA ASP A 227 13.78 -14.51 -20.92
C ASP A 227 13.49 -15.99 -20.63
N PHE A 228 13.21 -16.34 -19.39
CA PHE A 228 12.86 -17.71 -18.97
C PHE A 228 11.37 -18.02 -18.96
N ILE A 229 10.53 -17.02 -19.26
CA ILE A 229 9.09 -17.22 -19.33
C ILE A 229 8.74 -17.76 -20.70
N ASN A 230 8.41 -19.04 -20.75
CA ASN A 230 7.95 -19.67 -21.98
C ASN A 230 6.53 -19.19 -22.30
N THR A 231 6.27 -18.95 -23.57
CA THR A 231 4.92 -18.71 -24.10
C THR A 231 4.24 -20.06 -24.27
N ASP A 232 3.04 -20.23 -23.69
CA ASP A 232 2.20 -21.42 -23.95
C ASP A 232 1.56 -21.40 -25.33
N ALA A 233 2.03 -20.55 -26.22
CA ALA A 233 1.55 -20.47 -27.59
C ALA A 233 1.96 -21.73 -28.35
N GLU A 234 1.00 -22.32 -29.08
CA GLU A 234 1.25 -23.45 -30.00
C GLU A 234 2.41 -23.10 -30.95
N SER A 235 3.29 -24.06 -31.21
CA SER A 235 4.40 -23.86 -32.12
C SER A 235 3.89 -23.48 -33.52
N THR A 236 4.72 -22.78 -34.29
CA THR A 236 4.34 -22.40 -35.66
C THR A 236 4.05 -23.63 -36.51
N GLU A 237 4.75 -24.74 -36.24
CA GLU A 237 4.50 -26.04 -36.91
C GLU A 237 3.12 -26.61 -36.57
N ASP A 238 2.74 -26.59 -35.28
CA ASP A 238 1.43 -27.07 -34.85
C ASP A 238 0.29 -26.22 -35.41
N GLN A 239 0.48 -24.90 -35.51
CA GLN A 239 -0.50 -24.00 -36.13
C GLN A 239 -0.68 -24.30 -37.64
N VAL A 240 0.41 -24.57 -38.35
CA VAL A 240 0.35 -24.93 -39.80
C VAL A 240 -0.32 -26.30 -39.95
N ALA A 241 0.12 -27.29 -39.16
CA ALA A 241 -0.48 -28.63 -39.21
C ALA A 241 -1.99 -28.60 -38.91
N LYS A 242 -2.40 -27.78 -37.92
CA LYS A 242 -3.81 -27.59 -37.60
C LYS A 242 -4.61 -27.00 -38.76
N LYS A 243 -4.06 -25.94 -39.39
CA LYS A 243 -4.70 -25.32 -40.57
C LYS A 243 -4.80 -26.29 -41.79
N GLU A 244 -3.78 -27.13 -42.01
CA GLU A 244 -3.82 -28.13 -43.06
C GLU A 244 -4.88 -29.19 -42.76
N ILE A 245 -4.98 -29.67 -41.53
CA ILE A 245 -6.00 -30.63 -41.11
C ILE A 245 -7.41 -30.02 -41.28
N GLU A 246 -7.59 -28.77 -40.82
CA GLU A 246 -8.87 -28.05 -41.00
C GLU A 246 -9.25 -27.88 -42.45
N ALA A 247 -8.29 -27.54 -43.31
CA ALA A 247 -8.53 -27.43 -44.78
C ALA A 247 -8.91 -28.78 -45.42
N LEU A 248 -8.19 -29.85 -45.03
CA LEU A 248 -8.50 -31.21 -45.47
C LEU A 248 -9.90 -31.65 -45.01
N LEU A 249 -10.22 -31.39 -43.76
CA LEU A 249 -11.53 -31.70 -43.20
C LEU A 249 -12.63 -30.92 -43.91
N HIS A 250 -12.44 -29.63 -44.14
CA HIS A 250 -13.40 -28.79 -44.85
C HIS A 250 -13.65 -29.31 -46.29
N ASN A 251 -12.57 -29.62 -47.01
CA ASN A 251 -12.69 -30.19 -48.35
C ASN A 251 -13.44 -31.53 -48.36
N LYS A 252 -13.17 -32.39 -47.39
CA LYS A 252 -13.87 -33.68 -47.26
C LYS A 252 -15.34 -33.51 -46.88
N ILE A 253 -15.66 -32.55 -46.01
CA ILE A 253 -17.05 -32.20 -45.69
C ILE A 253 -17.78 -31.69 -46.94
N GLU A 254 -17.15 -30.83 -47.73
CA GLU A 254 -17.74 -30.32 -48.98
C GLU A 254 -17.93 -31.41 -50.02
N GLU A 255 -16.98 -32.35 -50.17
CA GLU A 255 -17.16 -33.55 -51.00
C GLU A 255 -18.32 -34.41 -50.48
N PHE A 256 -18.43 -34.60 -49.18
CA PHE A 256 -19.51 -35.40 -48.57
C PHE A 256 -20.88 -34.74 -48.73
N LYS A 257 -20.98 -33.42 -48.57
CA LYS A 257 -22.22 -32.67 -48.84
C LYS A 257 -22.75 -32.86 -50.25
N LYS A 258 -21.87 -33.02 -51.26
CA LYS A 258 -22.27 -33.26 -52.61
C LYS A 258 -22.91 -34.66 -52.84
N THR A 259 -22.68 -35.62 -51.96
CA THR A 259 -23.25 -36.95 -52.01
C THR A 259 -24.56 -37.07 -51.22
N MET A 260 -24.95 -36.05 -50.47
CA MET A 260 -26.16 -36.02 -49.66
C MET A 260 -27.38 -35.57 -50.41
N THR A 261 -28.56 -36.09 -50.06
CA THR A 261 -29.85 -35.61 -50.55
C THR A 261 -30.22 -34.27 -49.94
N LEU A 262 -31.11 -33.50 -50.54
CA LEU A 262 -31.54 -32.17 -50.04
C LEU A 262 -32.03 -32.21 -48.57
N ARG A 263 -32.70 -33.31 -48.17
CA ARG A 263 -33.22 -33.50 -46.82
C ARG A 263 -32.11 -33.77 -45.78
N GLU A 264 -31.06 -34.47 -46.16
CA GLU A 264 -29.90 -34.76 -45.32
C GLU A 264 -29.02 -33.52 -45.14
N LEU A 265 -29.01 -32.66 -46.16
CA LEU A 265 -28.23 -31.41 -46.16
C LEU A 265 -28.84 -30.33 -45.22
N GLU A 266 -30.17 -30.39 -45.01
CA GLU A 266 -30.86 -29.50 -44.04
C GLU A 266 -30.63 -29.92 -42.57
N ILE A 267 -30.24 -31.18 -42.32
CA ILE A 267 -30.03 -31.73 -40.97
C ILE A 267 -28.56 -31.68 -40.57
N PHE A 268 -27.62 -31.70 -41.53
CA PHE A 268 -26.17 -31.70 -41.35
C PHE A 268 -25.62 -30.29 -41.10
#